data_a5ae7b7209bc8ab4076d17a650158528
#
_entry.id   a5ae7b7209bc8ab4076d17a650158528
#
_cell.length_a   1.000
_cell.length_b   1.000
_cell.length_c   1.000
_cell.angle_alpha   90.00
_cell.angle_beta   90.00
_cell.angle_gamma   90.00
#
_symmetry.space_group_name_H-M   'P 1'
#
loop_
_entity.id
_entity.type
_entity.pdbx_description
1 polymer ?
#
loop_
_entity_poly.entity_id
_entity_poly.type
_entity_poly.pdbx_seq_one_letter_code
_entity_poly.pdbx_strand_id
1 'polypeptide(L)'
;MQPSRGAGSALLVVALTAVLVMAGTAGAQEFLGPPIEVYTQNAGKGARIVPSGQLVIDRHRISCGNRATVLDPNLDDYGAAYPGYLILNPKLLEKVPTSVKLWIHAHECGHQFRGSDEEKADCFAVQRGRRQKWLTAEGLEQVCAFIGPARGDSMHFAGPERCQAMRRCFASSDVE
;
A
#
# COMPACT_ATOMS: atom_id res chain seq x y z
N MET A 1 -54.01 66.84 -47.90
CA MET A 1 -53.44 66.92 -46.59
C MET A 1 -53.18 65.43 -46.10
N GLN A 2 -51.96 65.00 -46.14
CA GLN A 2 -51.60 63.68 -45.78
C GLN A 2 -50.84 63.74 -44.46
N PRO A 3 -51.05 62.79 -43.51
CA PRO A 3 -50.22 62.69 -42.32
C PRO A 3 -49.04 61.78 -42.57
N SER A 4 -47.92 62.19 -42.02
CA SER A 4 -46.59 61.53 -42.00
C SER A 4 -46.58 60.24 -41.20
N ARG A 5 -45.95 59.19 -41.77
CA ARG A 5 -45.68 57.93 -41.11
C ARG A 5 -44.38 58.05 -40.28
N GLY A 6 -44.49 57.84 -38.98
CA GLY A 6 -43.35 57.69 -38.08
C GLY A 6 -42.78 56.29 -38.19
N ALA A 7 -41.48 56.22 -38.45
CA ALA A 7 -40.74 55.01 -38.47
C ALA A 7 -40.31 54.62 -37.00
N GLY A 8 -40.89 53.57 -36.51
CA GLY A 8 -40.48 53.01 -35.24
C GLY A 8 -39.22 52.11 -35.42
N SER A 9 -38.11 52.53 -34.85
CA SER A 9 -36.90 51.72 -34.76
C SER A 9 -37.05 50.64 -33.67
N ALA A 10 -37.12 49.39 -34.09
CA ALA A 10 -37.06 48.27 -33.17
C ALA A 10 -35.60 48.01 -32.75
N LEU A 11 -35.28 48.23 -31.48
CA LEU A 11 -34.04 47.85 -30.86
C LEU A 11 -34.04 46.34 -30.59
N LEU A 12 -33.21 45.66 -31.37
CA LEU A 12 -32.93 44.21 -31.12
C LEU A 12 -31.98 44.09 -29.92
N VAL A 13 -32.50 43.67 -28.79
CA VAL A 13 -31.66 43.30 -27.62
C VAL A 13 -31.17 41.89 -27.83
N VAL A 14 -29.90 41.74 -28.21
CA VAL A 14 -29.22 40.46 -28.27
C VAL A 14 -28.78 40.13 -26.86
N ALA A 15 -29.47 39.20 -26.22
CA ALA A 15 -29.05 38.65 -24.94
C ALA A 15 -27.87 37.65 -25.17
N LEU A 16 -26.66 38.08 -24.83
CA LEU A 16 -25.51 37.18 -24.77
C LEU A 16 -25.64 36.30 -23.50
N THR A 17 -26.06 35.06 -23.67
CA THR A 17 -25.94 34.04 -22.61
C THR A 17 -24.50 33.56 -22.56
N ALA A 18 -23.75 34.01 -21.54
CA ALA A 18 -22.44 33.49 -21.23
C ALA A 18 -22.60 32.08 -20.66
N VAL A 19 -22.26 31.06 -21.44
CA VAL A 19 -22.12 29.69 -20.96
C VAL A 19 -20.82 29.60 -20.15
N LEU A 20 -20.96 29.57 -18.82
CA LEU A 20 -19.86 29.32 -17.90
C LEU A 20 -19.48 27.84 -18.01
N VAL A 21 -18.46 27.53 -18.82
CA VAL A 21 -17.86 26.18 -18.84
C VAL A 21 -17.09 26.03 -17.54
N MET A 22 -17.68 25.34 -16.57
CA MET A 22 -16.98 24.86 -15.38
C MET A 22 -15.97 23.82 -15.85
N ALA A 23 -14.72 24.22 -16.01
CA ALA A 23 -13.61 23.32 -16.15
C ALA A 23 -13.48 22.53 -14.81
N GLY A 24 -14.11 21.37 -14.77
CA GLY A 24 -13.90 20.42 -13.70
C GLY A 24 -12.41 20.02 -13.71
N THR A 25 -11.67 20.42 -12.69
CA THR A 25 -10.36 19.84 -12.41
C THR A 25 -10.58 18.35 -12.17
N ALA A 26 -10.22 17.53 -13.15
CA ALA A 26 -10.03 16.10 -12.93
C ALA A 26 -8.85 15.99 -11.97
N GLY A 27 -9.14 16.02 -10.67
CA GLY A 27 -8.21 15.65 -9.64
C GLY A 27 -7.79 14.22 -9.96
N ALA A 28 -6.48 13.97 -10.09
CA ALA A 28 -5.94 12.63 -10.15
C ALA A 28 -6.53 11.89 -8.94
N GLN A 29 -7.43 10.94 -9.19
CA GLN A 29 -7.88 10.02 -8.15
C GLN A 29 -6.64 9.21 -7.77
N GLU A 30 -6.03 9.55 -6.64
CA GLU A 30 -5.07 8.66 -6.00
C GLU A 30 -5.75 7.29 -5.89
N PHE A 31 -5.12 6.27 -6.46
CA PHE A 31 -5.62 4.91 -6.40
C PHE A 31 -5.47 4.42 -4.96
N LEU A 32 -6.45 4.72 -4.13
CA LEU A 32 -6.47 4.39 -2.71
C LEU A 32 -6.75 2.89 -2.44
N GLY A 33 -6.92 2.10 -3.49
CA GLY A 33 -7.38 0.72 -3.36
C GLY A 33 -8.83 0.61 -2.86
N PRO A 34 -9.42 -0.58 -2.81
CA PRO A 34 -10.76 -0.78 -2.28
C PRO A 34 -10.76 -0.64 -0.74
N PRO A 35 -11.89 -0.22 -0.12
CA PRO A 35 -12.09 -0.35 1.31
C PRO A 35 -11.88 -1.81 1.78
N ILE A 36 -11.39 -1.99 3.00
CA ILE A 36 -11.00 -3.31 3.53
C ILE A 36 -12.16 -4.33 3.51
N GLU A 37 -13.39 -3.88 3.76
CA GLU A 37 -14.58 -4.71 3.73
C GLU A 37 -14.89 -5.18 2.29
N VAL A 38 -14.75 -4.27 1.33
CA VAL A 38 -14.96 -4.56 -0.10
C VAL A 38 -13.89 -5.54 -0.59
N TYR A 39 -12.62 -5.31 -0.23
CA TYR A 39 -11.56 -6.27 -0.54
C TYR A 39 -11.88 -7.65 0.02
N THR A 40 -12.21 -7.73 1.32
CA THR A 40 -12.44 -9.00 2.02
C THR A 40 -13.62 -9.77 1.45
N GLN A 41 -14.69 -9.08 1.03
CA GLN A 41 -15.83 -9.70 0.34
C GLN A 41 -15.44 -10.28 -1.02
N ASN A 42 -14.61 -9.57 -1.78
CA ASN A 42 -14.18 -9.97 -3.13
C ASN A 42 -13.08 -11.04 -3.11
N ALA A 43 -12.26 -11.10 -2.06
CA ALA A 43 -11.19 -12.08 -1.90
C ALA A 43 -11.71 -13.53 -1.80
N GLY A 44 -13.00 -13.71 -1.52
CA GLY A 44 -13.68 -14.98 -1.55
C GLY A 44 -13.57 -15.77 -0.24
N LYS A 45 -13.84 -17.08 -0.34
CA LYS A 45 -13.97 -17.94 0.84
C LYS A 45 -12.67 -18.03 1.65
N GLY A 46 -12.77 -17.76 2.93
CA GLY A 46 -11.69 -17.89 3.91
C GLY A 46 -10.96 -16.58 4.20
N ALA A 47 -11.19 -15.52 3.42
CA ALA A 47 -10.68 -14.21 3.75
C ALA A 47 -11.36 -13.64 5.00
N ARG A 48 -10.56 -13.02 5.90
CA ARG A 48 -11.08 -12.43 7.13
C ARG A 48 -10.24 -11.27 7.61
N ILE A 49 -10.88 -10.29 8.23
CA ILE A 49 -10.22 -9.15 8.84
C ILE A 49 -9.75 -9.52 10.26
N VAL A 50 -8.49 -9.20 10.56
CA VAL A 50 -7.91 -9.27 11.90
C VAL A 50 -7.66 -7.82 12.35
N PRO A 51 -8.33 -7.33 13.40
CA PRO A 51 -8.12 -5.99 13.91
C PRO A 51 -6.67 -5.73 14.32
N SER A 52 -6.26 -4.46 14.30
CA SER A 52 -4.93 -4.07 14.76
C SER A 52 -4.62 -4.61 16.14
N GLY A 53 -3.40 -5.10 16.33
CA GLY A 53 -2.90 -5.64 17.59
C GLY A 53 -3.46 -7.01 17.98
N GLN A 54 -4.33 -7.62 17.15
CA GLN A 54 -4.85 -8.97 17.41
C GLN A 54 -4.16 -10.06 16.57
N LEU A 55 -3.33 -9.67 15.59
CA LEU A 55 -2.60 -10.64 14.78
C LEU A 55 -1.47 -11.28 15.61
N VAL A 56 -1.46 -12.62 15.60
CA VAL A 56 -0.40 -13.42 16.22
C VAL A 56 0.18 -14.33 15.16
N ILE A 57 1.50 -14.24 14.94
CA ILE A 57 2.26 -15.13 14.07
C ILE A 57 3.28 -15.88 14.94
N ASP A 58 3.22 -17.18 14.98
CA ASP A 58 4.13 -18.05 15.74
C ASP A 58 4.43 -17.51 17.15
N ARG A 59 3.39 -17.18 17.92
CA ARG A 59 3.41 -16.60 19.28
C ARG A 59 3.87 -15.14 19.38
N HIS A 60 4.23 -14.50 18.27
CA HIS A 60 4.52 -13.06 18.23
C HIS A 60 3.26 -12.27 17.96
N ARG A 61 2.84 -11.42 18.90
CA ARG A 61 1.78 -10.45 18.67
C ARG A 61 2.37 -9.27 17.91
N ILE A 62 1.81 -9.00 16.75
CA ILE A 62 2.31 -7.97 15.84
C ILE A 62 1.20 -7.01 15.43
N SER A 63 1.59 -5.80 15.04
CA SER A 63 0.65 -4.76 14.59
C SER A 63 1.32 -3.83 13.59
N CYS A 64 0.56 -3.08 12.84
CA CYS A 64 1.02 -2.00 11.98
C CYS A 64 0.30 -0.69 12.35
N GLY A 65 0.72 -0.08 13.45
CA GLY A 65 -0.01 1.05 14.03
C GLY A 65 -1.45 0.64 14.36
N ASN A 66 -2.43 1.38 13.88
CA ASN A 66 -3.86 1.09 14.02
C ASN A 66 -4.47 0.34 12.83
N ARG A 67 -3.65 -0.13 11.89
CA ARG A 67 -4.10 -0.77 10.66
C ARG A 67 -4.47 -2.24 10.89
N ALA A 68 -5.62 -2.64 10.34
CA ALA A 68 -6.03 -4.05 10.33
C ALA A 68 -5.23 -4.85 9.30
N THR A 69 -5.26 -6.17 9.43
CA THR A 69 -4.69 -7.10 8.46
C THR A 69 -5.79 -8.04 7.96
N VAL A 70 -5.92 -8.18 6.64
CA VAL A 70 -6.74 -9.23 6.05
C VAL A 70 -5.89 -10.50 5.94
N LEU A 71 -6.37 -11.61 6.46
CA LEU A 71 -5.83 -12.92 6.13
C LEU A 71 -6.61 -13.45 4.92
N ASP A 72 -5.93 -13.53 3.78
CA ASP A 72 -6.51 -13.99 2.52
C ASP A 72 -5.77 -15.24 2.01
N PRO A 73 -6.37 -16.43 2.14
CA PRO A 73 -5.75 -17.67 1.66
C PRO A 73 -5.74 -17.82 0.13
N ASN A 74 -6.31 -16.87 -0.61
CA ASN A 74 -6.39 -16.88 -2.07
C ASN A 74 -5.49 -15.80 -2.71
N LEU A 75 -4.83 -14.95 -1.92
CA LEU A 75 -3.80 -14.04 -2.43
C LEU A 75 -2.71 -14.87 -3.13
N ASP A 76 -2.27 -14.44 -4.30
CA ASP A 76 -1.22 -15.12 -5.09
C ASP A 76 0.21 -14.79 -4.63
N ASP A 77 0.34 -13.98 -3.58
CA ASP A 77 1.61 -13.61 -2.95
C ASP A 77 1.56 -13.87 -1.43
N TYR A 78 2.70 -13.73 -0.76
CA TYR A 78 2.85 -13.87 0.69
C TYR A 78 2.20 -12.72 1.47
N GLY A 79 2.28 -11.50 0.93
CA GLY A 79 1.72 -10.29 1.50
C GLY A 79 1.47 -9.22 0.46
N ALA A 80 0.69 -8.22 0.84
CA ALA A 80 0.45 -7.01 0.07
C ALA A 80 0.04 -5.88 1.01
N ALA A 81 0.24 -4.64 0.59
CA ALA A 81 -0.20 -3.45 1.29
C ALA A 81 -1.15 -2.63 0.44
N TYR A 82 -2.32 -2.35 0.97
CA TYR A 82 -3.19 -1.28 0.48
C TYR A 82 -3.17 -0.10 1.44
N PRO A 83 -3.41 1.13 0.99
CA PRO A 83 -3.53 2.26 1.89
C PRO A 83 -4.53 1.97 3.02
N GLY A 84 -4.03 1.94 4.27
CA GLY A 84 -4.84 1.74 5.46
C GLY A 84 -4.94 0.31 5.99
N TYR A 85 -4.55 -0.72 5.25
CA TYR A 85 -4.54 -2.10 5.74
C TYR A 85 -3.49 -2.97 5.04
N LEU A 86 -3.23 -4.13 5.61
CA LEU A 86 -2.32 -5.15 5.07
C LEU A 86 -3.11 -6.39 4.65
N ILE A 87 -2.54 -7.18 3.77
CA ILE A 87 -3.05 -8.49 3.38
C ILE A 87 -1.93 -9.50 3.56
N LEU A 88 -2.25 -10.67 4.09
CA LEU A 88 -1.29 -11.77 4.23
C LEU A 88 -1.94 -13.07 3.78
N ASN A 89 -1.20 -13.90 3.06
CA ASN A 89 -1.65 -15.25 2.71
C ASN A 89 -1.21 -16.25 3.80
N PRO A 90 -2.12 -16.71 4.67
CA PRO A 90 -1.77 -17.63 5.75
C PRO A 90 -1.22 -18.97 5.24
N LYS A 91 -1.71 -19.47 4.08
CA LYS A 91 -1.25 -20.75 3.51
C LYS A 91 0.19 -20.69 3.00
N LEU A 92 0.59 -19.55 2.42
CA LEU A 92 1.97 -19.36 1.98
C LEU A 92 2.89 -19.11 3.17
N LEU A 93 2.44 -18.32 4.16
CA LEU A 93 3.21 -18.06 5.36
C LEU A 93 3.52 -19.33 6.15
N GLU A 94 2.63 -20.34 6.19
CA GLU A 94 2.91 -21.62 6.87
C GLU A 94 4.14 -22.34 6.33
N LYS A 95 4.56 -22.05 5.10
CA LYS A 95 5.67 -22.73 4.41
C LYS A 95 7.05 -22.12 4.68
N VAL A 96 7.12 -21.02 5.41
CA VAL A 96 8.37 -20.26 5.60
C VAL A 96 8.71 -20.12 7.09
N PRO A 97 9.98 -19.87 7.44
CA PRO A 97 10.41 -19.67 8.84
C PRO A 97 9.72 -18.47 9.50
N THR A 98 9.66 -18.49 10.83
CA THR A 98 9.06 -17.40 11.63
C THR A 98 9.68 -16.04 11.33
N SER A 99 11.00 -15.95 11.17
CA SER A 99 11.70 -14.71 10.79
C SER A 99 11.20 -14.12 9.47
N VAL A 100 10.94 -14.98 8.47
CA VAL A 100 10.43 -14.60 7.16
C VAL A 100 8.98 -14.15 7.27
N LYS A 101 8.11 -14.87 8.00
CA LYS A 101 6.71 -14.47 8.24
C LYS A 101 6.61 -13.07 8.85
N LEU A 102 7.40 -12.83 9.88
CA LEU A 102 7.42 -11.56 10.59
C LEU A 102 8.00 -10.43 9.74
N TRP A 103 9.04 -10.74 8.94
CA TRP A 103 9.62 -9.80 8.00
C TRP A 103 8.60 -9.41 6.91
N ILE A 104 7.88 -10.36 6.29
CA ILE A 104 6.82 -10.06 5.31
C ILE A 104 5.81 -9.09 5.90
N HIS A 105 5.24 -9.39 7.08
CA HIS A 105 4.31 -8.46 7.73
C HIS A 105 4.92 -7.08 7.98
N ALA A 106 6.18 -7.03 8.41
CA ALA A 106 6.86 -5.77 8.71
C ALA A 106 7.21 -4.98 7.43
N HIS A 107 7.50 -5.67 6.32
CA HIS A 107 7.72 -5.08 5.00
C HIS A 107 6.44 -4.43 4.47
N GLU A 108 5.32 -5.16 4.47
CA GLU A 108 4.01 -4.61 4.09
C GLU A 108 3.59 -3.45 5.00
N CYS A 109 3.94 -3.53 6.29
CA CYS A 109 3.77 -2.41 7.20
C CYS A 109 4.67 -1.22 6.82
N GLY A 110 5.88 -1.47 6.32
CA GLY A 110 6.79 -0.45 5.80
C GLY A 110 6.13 0.40 4.73
N HIS A 111 5.44 -0.21 3.78
CA HIS A 111 4.70 0.50 2.73
C HIS A 111 3.64 1.47 3.25
N GLN A 112 3.06 1.23 4.43
CA GLN A 112 2.11 2.16 5.05
C GLN A 112 2.74 3.48 5.51
N PHE A 113 4.08 3.53 5.66
CA PHE A 113 4.82 4.69 6.18
C PHE A 113 5.87 5.23 5.20
N ARG A 114 6.28 4.41 4.22
CA ARG A 114 7.38 4.71 3.27
C ARG A 114 6.91 4.72 1.81
N GLY A 115 5.61 4.50 1.57
CA GLY A 115 5.05 4.42 0.21
C GLY A 115 5.55 3.19 -0.54
N SER A 116 5.67 3.28 -1.85
CA SER A 116 6.08 2.18 -2.74
C SER A 116 7.60 1.96 -2.83
N ASP A 117 8.39 2.58 -1.96
CA ASP A 117 9.84 2.45 -1.95
C ASP A 117 10.23 1.13 -1.25
N GLU A 118 10.62 0.14 -2.03
CA GLU A 118 10.93 -1.22 -1.60
C GLU A 118 12.15 -1.29 -0.66
N GLU A 119 13.21 -0.52 -0.96
CA GLU A 119 14.41 -0.49 -0.11
C GLU A 119 14.09 0.11 1.26
N LYS A 120 13.26 1.16 1.30
CA LYS A 120 12.81 1.73 2.56
C LYS A 120 11.88 0.80 3.33
N ALA A 121 11.01 0.04 2.65
CA ALA A 121 10.16 -0.96 3.29
C ALA A 121 10.99 -2.11 3.87
N ASP A 122 11.99 -2.60 3.15
CA ASP A 122 12.95 -3.59 3.63
C ASP A 122 13.74 -3.10 4.85
N CYS A 123 14.30 -1.88 4.78
CA CYS A 123 15.01 -1.27 5.89
C CYS A 123 14.11 -1.09 7.13
N PHE A 124 12.89 -0.60 6.94
CA PHE A 124 11.90 -0.48 8.01
C PHE A 124 11.64 -1.83 8.68
N ALA A 125 11.47 -2.90 7.89
CA ALA A 125 11.18 -4.24 8.39
C ALA A 125 12.33 -4.79 9.26
N VAL A 126 13.58 -4.72 8.78
CA VAL A 126 14.73 -5.28 9.51
C VAL A 126 15.09 -4.46 10.74
N GLN A 127 15.00 -3.14 10.69
CA GLN A 127 15.24 -2.27 11.84
C GLN A 127 14.17 -2.48 12.91
N ARG A 128 12.90 -2.59 12.51
CA ARG A 128 11.80 -2.90 13.42
C ARG A 128 12.00 -4.26 14.08
N GLY A 129 12.36 -5.29 13.28
CA GLY A 129 12.60 -6.63 13.79
C GLY A 129 13.71 -6.67 14.82
N ARG A 130 14.82 -5.97 14.58
CA ARG A 130 15.92 -5.84 15.52
C ARG A 130 15.50 -5.16 16.82
N ARG A 131 14.81 -4.00 16.73
CA ARG A 131 14.31 -3.27 17.92
C ARG A 131 13.35 -4.09 18.76
N GLN A 132 12.45 -4.81 18.11
CA GLN A 132 11.45 -5.66 18.77
C GLN A 132 11.99 -7.05 19.15
N LYS A 133 13.28 -7.32 18.87
CA LYS A 133 14.02 -8.55 19.22
C LYS A 133 13.43 -9.84 18.64
N TRP A 134 12.65 -9.76 17.58
CA TRP A 134 12.19 -10.95 16.86
C TRP A 134 13.06 -11.28 15.64
N LEU A 135 13.90 -10.35 15.16
CA LEU A 135 14.85 -10.57 14.08
C LEU A 135 16.27 -10.57 14.64
N THR A 136 16.93 -11.71 14.58
CA THR A 136 18.37 -11.90 14.87
C THR A 136 19.17 -11.84 13.56
N ALA A 137 20.51 -11.85 13.67
CA ALA A 137 21.38 -11.95 12.50
C ALA A 137 21.11 -13.24 11.70
N GLU A 138 20.91 -14.37 12.40
CA GLU A 138 20.53 -15.64 11.78
C GLU A 138 19.15 -15.56 11.10
N GLY A 139 18.17 -14.92 11.73
CA GLY A 139 16.85 -14.67 11.15
C GLY A 139 16.92 -13.82 9.89
N LEU A 140 17.82 -12.83 9.85
CA LEU A 140 18.08 -12.04 8.65
C LEU A 140 18.63 -12.89 7.51
N GLU A 141 19.56 -13.82 7.80
CA GLU A 141 20.06 -14.74 6.79
C GLU A 141 18.97 -15.69 6.26
N GLN A 142 18.00 -16.08 7.08
CA GLN A 142 16.81 -16.83 6.60
C GLN A 142 15.95 -15.99 5.66
N VAL A 143 15.76 -14.70 5.96
CA VAL A 143 15.10 -13.76 5.05
C VAL A 143 15.87 -13.63 3.74
N CYS A 144 17.19 -13.44 3.82
CA CYS A 144 18.07 -13.38 2.65
C CYS A 144 18.01 -14.64 1.77
N ALA A 145 17.98 -15.82 2.39
CA ALA A 145 17.83 -17.09 1.68
C ALA A 145 16.47 -17.21 0.99
N PHE A 146 15.42 -16.70 1.62
CA PHE A 146 14.06 -16.70 1.07
C PHE A 146 13.96 -15.81 -0.17
N ILE A 147 14.48 -14.58 -0.14
CA ILE A 147 14.41 -13.65 -1.28
C ILE A 147 15.51 -13.88 -2.31
N GLY A 148 16.59 -14.60 -1.97
CA GLY A 148 17.78 -14.79 -2.80
C GLY A 148 17.50 -15.23 -4.24
N PRO A 149 16.53 -16.11 -4.51
CA PRO A 149 16.17 -16.52 -5.87
C PRO A 149 15.45 -15.45 -6.72
N ALA A 150 14.95 -14.36 -6.10
CA ALA A 150 14.23 -13.32 -6.82
C ALA A 150 15.15 -12.59 -7.81
N ARG A 151 14.76 -12.56 -9.08
CA ARG A 151 15.53 -11.90 -10.16
C ARG A 151 15.40 -10.39 -10.16
N GLY A 152 14.42 -9.87 -9.43
CA GLY A 152 14.02 -8.47 -9.52
C GLY A 152 13.11 -8.18 -10.72
N ASP A 153 12.48 -7.03 -10.71
CA ASP A 153 11.60 -6.51 -11.75
C ASP A 153 11.66 -4.97 -11.77
N SER A 154 10.68 -4.31 -12.39
CA SER A 154 10.63 -2.83 -12.45
C SER A 154 10.37 -2.16 -11.09
N MET A 155 9.88 -2.90 -10.11
CA MET A 155 9.53 -2.40 -8.77
C MET A 155 10.55 -2.85 -7.71
N HIS A 156 11.09 -4.06 -7.83
CA HIS A 156 11.94 -4.70 -6.85
C HIS A 156 13.35 -4.94 -7.40
N PHE A 157 14.36 -4.61 -6.62
CA PHE A 157 15.72 -5.07 -6.89
C PHE A 157 15.82 -6.59 -6.78
N ALA A 158 16.87 -7.16 -7.40
CA ALA A 158 17.14 -8.58 -7.25
C ALA A 158 17.39 -8.96 -5.80
N GLY A 159 17.06 -10.20 -5.42
CA GLY A 159 17.16 -10.68 -4.04
C GLY A 159 18.52 -10.47 -3.39
N PRO A 160 19.65 -10.73 -4.07
CA PRO A 160 20.98 -10.45 -3.51
C PRO A 160 21.24 -8.97 -3.20
N GLU A 161 20.74 -8.04 -4.02
CA GLU A 161 20.86 -6.60 -3.79
C GLU A 161 20.00 -6.14 -2.62
N ARG A 162 18.76 -6.59 -2.56
CA ARG A 162 17.86 -6.37 -1.42
C ARG A 162 18.49 -6.87 -0.13
N CYS A 163 19.06 -8.08 -0.15
CA CYS A 163 19.72 -8.66 1.03
C CYS A 163 20.92 -7.82 1.48
N GLN A 164 21.73 -7.32 0.55
CA GLN A 164 22.84 -6.44 0.89
C GLN A 164 22.36 -5.13 1.54
N ALA A 165 21.30 -4.52 1.03
CA ALA A 165 20.67 -3.34 1.61
C ALA A 165 20.14 -3.61 3.02
N MET A 166 19.41 -4.71 3.20
CA MET A 166 18.88 -5.12 4.52
C MET A 166 19.97 -5.36 5.55
N ARG A 167 21.10 -5.97 5.18
CA ARG A 167 22.24 -6.15 6.10
C ARG A 167 22.81 -4.80 6.55
N ARG A 168 22.94 -3.80 5.64
CA ARG A 168 23.36 -2.44 6.01
C ARG A 168 22.37 -1.81 7.01
N CYS A 169 21.08 -1.88 6.71
CA CYS A 169 20.02 -1.34 7.57
C CYS A 169 19.97 -2.04 8.93
N PHE A 170 20.19 -3.35 8.98
CA PHE A 170 20.21 -4.11 10.23
C PHE A 170 21.41 -3.76 11.10
N ALA A 171 22.56 -3.47 10.50
CA ALA A 171 23.79 -3.09 11.21
C ALA A 171 23.76 -1.62 11.66
N SER A 172 23.04 -0.73 10.97
CA SER A 172 22.98 0.68 11.32
C SER A 172 22.32 0.89 12.68
N SER A 173 22.89 1.80 13.48
CA SER A 173 22.28 2.27 14.73
C SER A 173 21.21 3.34 14.50
N ASP A 174 21.20 3.92 13.31
CA ASP A 174 20.33 5.03 12.97
C ASP A 174 18.90 4.53 12.74
N VAL A 175 18.03 5.01 13.57
CA VAL A 175 16.59 4.78 13.51
C VAL A 175 15.96 6.08 13.05
N GLU A 176 15.69 6.18 11.78
CA GLU A 176 14.77 7.21 11.29
C GLU A 176 13.31 6.89 11.65
#